data_709cbab8df7dcf9f63aefbe7f514eff3
#
_entry.id   709cbab8df7dcf9f63aefbe7f514eff3
#
_cell.length_a   1.000
_cell.length_b   1.000
_cell.length_c   1.000
_cell.angle_alpha   90.00
_cell.angle_beta   90.00
_cell.angle_gamma   90.00
#
_symmetry.space_group_name_H-M   'P 1'
#
loop_
_entity.id
_entity.type
_entity.pdbx_description
1 polymer ?
#
loop_
_entity_poly.entity_id
_entity_poly.type
_entity_poly.pdbx_seq_one_letter_code
_entity_poly.pdbx_strand_id
1 'polypeptide(L)'
;LDFTDVENMKLNVRMRAQDFLLIDAEENARSEAFGKAYVNFLGSMQGSLSNLKMMGKLDVLGKTNMTYILRESELTTDNQLEELVKFTNFKSGKEVVVQKPTLDGFDMLLSMSIDESARILCALNADKTNYVDLMGGGDLQMRYNTADGIRLTGRYTLNDGEMKYSLPIIPLKTFNIQDGSYIQFTGDPFNPTLNITATEDIKTTVNEGEGGVRSVDFICGVKLSQTLEKPGIQFIISASNDQTIQDELNSMSVEERGKIAITMLASGMYLASGTTSSFSMNTALTSFLN
;
A
#
# COMPACT_ATOMS: atom_id res chain seq x y z
N LEU A 1 28.51 41.44 -8.87
CA LEU A 1 28.53 40.04 -8.35
C LEU A 1 29.99 39.61 -8.38
N ASP A 2 30.57 39.43 -7.22
CA ASP A 2 31.91 38.88 -7.08
C ASP A 2 31.80 37.35 -6.99
N PHE A 3 32.30 36.63 -7.98
CA PHE A 3 32.27 35.18 -8.09
C PHE A 3 33.56 34.52 -7.56
N THR A 4 34.42 35.29 -6.89
CA THR A 4 35.73 34.79 -6.42
C THR A 4 35.64 33.93 -5.17
N ASP A 5 34.52 34.00 -4.42
CA ASP A 5 34.28 33.21 -3.19
C ASP A 5 32.92 32.50 -3.26
N VAL A 6 32.88 31.43 -4.02
CA VAL A 6 31.66 30.62 -4.25
C VAL A 6 31.16 29.94 -2.96
N GLU A 7 32.07 29.65 -2.04
CA GLU A 7 31.71 28.95 -0.76
C GLU A 7 30.92 29.85 0.17
N ASN A 8 31.13 31.15 0.15
CA ASN A 8 30.42 32.14 0.98
C ASN A 8 29.22 32.80 0.26
N MET A 9 28.89 32.37 -0.94
CA MET A 9 27.76 32.91 -1.69
C MET A 9 26.45 32.51 -1.01
N LYS A 10 25.65 33.49 -0.61
CA LYS A 10 24.33 33.30 -0.01
C LYS A 10 23.25 33.32 -1.09
N LEU A 11 22.48 32.24 -1.16
CA LEU A 11 21.30 32.15 -1.99
C LEU A 11 20.06 32.60 -1.22
N ASN A 12 19.16 33.30 -1.89
CA ASN A 12 17.80 33.57 -1.43
C ASN A 12 16.88 33.51 -2.64
N VAL A 13 16.25 32.35 -2.83
CA VAL A 13 15.42 32.05 -4.00
C VAL A 13 14.00 31.80 -3.51
N ARG A 14 13.03 32.46 -4.17
CA ARG A 14 11.61 32.15 -4.01
C ARG A 14 11.13 31.45 -5.25
N MET A 15 10.37 30.38 -5.06
CA MET A 15 9.88 29.51 -6.12
C MET A 15 8.38 29.45 -6.06
N ARG A 16 7.74 29.55 -7.22
CA ARG A 16 6.30 29.31 -7.36
C ARG A 16 6.05 28.57 -8.67
N ALA A 17 5.30 27.49 -8.59
CA ALA A 17 4.82 26.77 -9.74
C ALA A 17 3.31 26.52 -9.59
N GLN A 18 2.56 26.59 -10.68
CA GLN A 18 1.15 26.30 -10.74
C GLN A 18 0.90 25.31 -11.87
N ASP A 19 0.12 24.27 -11.57
CA ASP A 19 -0.19 23.22 -12.53
C ASP A 19 1.05 22.61 -13.22
N PHE A 20 2.10 22.45 -12.44
CA PHE A 20 3.41 22.04 -12.92
C PHE A 20 3.52 20.52 -12.99
N LEU A 21 3.96 20.01 -14.12
CA LEU A 21 4.28 18.59 -14.30
C LEU A 21 5.62 18.30 -13.63
N LEU A 22 5.59 17.84 -12.38
CA LEU A 22 6.77 17.57 -11.57
C LEU A 22 7.45 16.25 -11.97
N ILE A 23 6.63 15.23 -12.27
CA ILE A 23 7.09 13.92 -12.70
C ILE A 23 6.39 13.60 -14.02
N ASP A 24 7.18 13.22 -15.03
CA ASP A 24 6.75 12.65 -16.31
C ASP A 24 7.70 11.47 -16.61
N ALA A 25 7.42 10.34 -16.00
CA ALA A 25 8.28 9.17 -16.09
C ALA A 25 7.56 8.06 -16.85
N GLU A 26 8.16 7.58 -17.92
CA GLU A 26 7.68 6.43 -18.67
C GLU A 26 8.10 5.12 -17.98
N GLU A 27 7.26 4.10 -18.14
CA GLU A 27 7.56 2.77 -17.67
C GLU A 27 8.75 2.17 -18.44
N ASN A 28 9.68 1.58 -17.71
CA ASN A 28 10.75 0.77 -18.27
C ASN A 28 11.06 -0.43 -17.35
N ALA A 29 11.84 -1.39 -17.82
CA ALA A 29 12.14 -2.62 -17.09
C ALA A 29 12.82 -2.43 -15.71
N ARG A 30 13.34 -1.23 -15.42
CA ARG A 30 14.00 -0.88 -14.15
C ARG A 30 13.20 0.12 -13.32
N SER A 31 12.06 0.61 -13.84
CA SER A 31 11.22 1.56 -13.12
C SER A 31 10.62 0.91 -11.87
N GLU A 32 10.76 1.57 -10.74
CA GLU A 32 10.01 1.26 -9.53
C GLU A 32 8.80 2.17 -9.38
N ALA A 33 8.91 3.41 -9.92
CA ALA A 33 7.81 4.35 -9.97
C ALA A 33 7.78 5.04 -11.34
N PHE A 34 6.59 5.22 -11.90
CA PHE A 34 6.38 5.90 -13.17
C PHE A 34 4.96 6.50 -13.22
N GLY A 35 4.72 7.35 -14.22
CA GLY A 35 3.45 8.06 -14.40
C GLY A 35 3.65 9.57 -14.41
N LYS A 36 2.58 10.30 -14.11
CA LYS A 36 2.58 11.77 -14.14
C LYS A 36 2.11 12.33 -12.81
N ALA A 37 2.92 13.25 -12.24
CA ALA A 37 2.55 13.97 -11.04
C ALA A 37 2.49 15.46 -11.32
N TYR A 38 1.37 16.08 -11.04
CA TYR A 38 1.09 17.51 -11.22
C TYR A 38 0.96 18.17 -9.86
N VAL A 39 1.60 19.32 -9.71
CA VAL A 39 1.66 20.00 -8.43
C VAL A 39 1.46 21.51 -8.55
N ASN A 40 0.99 22.12 -7.46
CA ASN A 40 1.26 23.51 -7.15
C ASN A 40 2.37 23.56 -6.11
N PHE A 41 3.32 24.44 -6.31
CA PHE A 41 4.43 24.59 -5.39
C PHE A 41 4.65 26.06 -5.02
N LEU A 42 4.85 26.32 -3.74
CA LEU A 42 5.27 27.62 -3.21
C LEU A 42 6.36 27.36 -2.16
N GLY A 43 7.54 27.92 -2.38
CA GLY A 43 8.64 27.71 -1.46
C GLY A 43 9.75 28.74 -1.55
N SER A 44 10.68 28.62 -0.64
CA SER A 44 11.90 29.42 -0.59
C SER A 44 13.10 28.57 -0.25
N MET A 45 14.23 28.93 -0.78
CA MET A 45 15.52 28.31 -0.50
C MET A 45 16.50 29.40 -0.09
N GLN A 46 17.15 29.25 1.06
CA GLN A 46 18.05 30.25 1.63
C GLN A 46 19.29 29.59 2.24
N GLY A 47 20.41 30.26 2.21
CA GLY A 47 21.65 29.83 2.85
C GLY A 47 22.87 29.90 1.95
N SER A 48 24.00 29.40 2.43
CA SER A 48 25.20 29.17 1.63
C SER A 48 25.09 27.82 0.90
N LEU A 49 25.92 27.59 -0.11
CA LEU A 49 25.98 26.32 -0.84
C LEU A 49 26.26 25.12 0.09
N SER A 50 27.00 25.35 1.18
CA SER A 50 27.31 24.36 2.20
C SER A 50 26.25 24.24 3.32
N ASN A 51 25.22 25.11 3.33
CA ASN A 51 24.14 25.09 4.32
C ASN A 51 22.88 25.73 3.72
N LEU A 52 22.21 24.98 2.85
CA LEU A 52 20.98 25.39 2.19
C LEU A 52 19.77 24.89 2.96
N LYS A 53 18.80 25.77 3.20
CA LYS A 53 17.51 25.43 3.81
C LYS A 53 16.40 25.71 2.82
N MET A 54 15.61 24.69 2.54
CA MET A 54 14.42 24.79 1.68
C MET A 54 13.17 24.58 2.52
N MET A 55 12.20 25.46 2.37
CA MET A 55 10.90 25.35 3.01
C MET A 55 9.82 25.61 1.96
N GLY A 56 8.74 24.84 1.98
CA GLY A 56 7.69 25.05 1.01
C GLY A 56 6.40 24.28 1.30
N LYS A 57 5.40 24.60 0.49
CA LYS A 57 4.13 23.90 0.39
C LYS A 57 4.02 23.29 -1.00
N LEU A 58 3.63 22.01 -1.04
CA LEU A 58 3.43 21.24 -2.25
C LEU A 58 2.00 20.70 -2.25
N ASP A 59 1.17 21.17 -3.18
CA ASP A 59 -0.17 20.62 -3.36
C ASP A 59 -0.13 19.66 -4.56
N VAL A 60 -0.34 18.37 -4.32
CA VAL A 60 -0.46 17.34 -5.36
C VAL A 60 -1.87 17.38 -5.92
N LEU A 61 -1.98 17.61 -7.23
CA LEU A 61 -3.26 17.82 -7.90
C LEU A 61 -3.97 16.52 -8.25
N GLY A 62 -5.31 16.55 -8.27
CA GLY A 62 -6.17 15.37 -8.52
C GLY A 62 -5.96 14.69 -9.88
N LYS A 63 -5.38 15.37 -10.87
CA LYS A 63 -5.01 14.77 -12.16
C LYS A 63 -3.70 13.95 -12.12
N THR A 64 -3.07 13.83 -10.95
CA THR A 64 -1.89 12.99 -10.73
C THR A 64 -2.29 11.52 -10.83
N ASN A 65 -1.48 10.75 -11.61
CA ASN A 65 -1.65 9.31 -11.77
C ASN A 65 -0.26 8.67 -11.79
N MET A 66 0.07 7.98 -10.71
CA MET A 66 1.36 7.35 -10.50
C MET A 66 1.20 5.85 -10.29
N THR A 67 2.15 5.09 -10.79
CA THR A 67 2.28 3.65 -10.51
C THR A 67 3.58 3.43 -9.74
N TYR A 68 3.49 2.67 -8.66
CA TYR A 68 4.62 2.19 -7.88
C TYR A 68 4.66 0.67 -7.91
N ILE A 69 5.82 0.08 -8.17
CA ILE A 69 6.02 -1.38 -8.16
C ILE A 69 6.68 -1.78 -6.84
N LEU A 70 5.94 -2.48 -6.00
CA LEU A 70 6.41 -2.98 -4.72
C LEU A 70 7.25 -4.24 -4.95
N ARG A 71 8.55 -4.21 -4.61
CA ARG A 71 9.49 -5.32 -4.85
C ARG A 71 9.89 -6.07 -3.58
N GLU A 72 9.85 -5.41 -2.43
CA GLU A 72 10.36 -5.94 -1.17
C GLU A 72 9.29 -5.87 -0.07
N SER A 73 8.28 -6.74 -0.16
CA SER A 73 7.27 -6.88 0.89
C SER A 73 6.70 -8.30 0.88
N GLU A 74 6.22 -8.77 2.02
CA GLU A 74 5.49 -10.03 2.14
C GLU A 74 4.18 -10.04 1.32
N LEU A 75 3.67 -8.88 0.94
CA LEU A 75 2.55 -8.74 0.01
C LEU A 75 2.93 -9.04 -1.45
N THR A 76 4.22 -9.07 -1.78
CA THR A 76 4.70 -9.32 -3.13
C THR A 76 4.54 -10.80 -3.48
N THR A 77 3.79 -11.10 -4.52
CA THR A 77 3.55 -12.50 -4.95
C THR A 77 4.75 -13.14 -5.64
N ASP A 78 5.68 -12.33 -6.16
CA ASP A 78 6.87 -12.81 -6.86
C ASP A 78 7.86 -13.54 -5.93
N ASN A 79 7.92 -13.16 -4.65
CA ASN A 79 8.83 -13.78 -3.68
C ASN A 79 8.38 -15.17 -3.21
N GLN A 80 7.10 -15.54 -3.37
CA GLN A 80 6.59 -16.83 -2.94
C GLN A 80 7.10 -18.02 -3.81
N LEU A 81 7.54 -17.73 -5.03
CA LEU A 81 8.13 -18.74 -5.92
C LEU A 81 9.66 -18.83 -5.79
N GLU A 82 10.34 -17.75 -5.40
CA GLU A 82 11.81 -17.73 -5.25
C GLU A 82 12.30 -18.45 -3.99
N GLU A 83 11.52 -18.51 -2.91
CA GLU A 83 11.87 -19.29 -1.72
C GLU A 83 11.93 -20.80 -1.98
N LEU A 84 11.21 -21.29 -3.00
CA LEU A 84 11.24 -22.71 -3.40
C LEU A 84 12.45 -23.06 -4.28
N VAL A 85 13.17 -22.08 -4.82
CA VAL A 85 14.33 -22.30 -5.71
C VAL A 85 15.49 -21.42 -5.29
N LYS A 86 16.10 -21.69 -4.15
CA LYS A 86 17.42 -21.13 -3.81
C LYS A 86 18.48 -21.76 -4.71
N PHE A 87 18.67 -21.22 -5.90
CA PHE A 87 19.92 -21.41 -6.61
C PHE A 87 20.99 -20.56 -5.92
N THR A 88 21.89 -21.22 -5.20
CA THR A 88 23.14 -20.63 -4.73
C THR A 88 23.96 -20.17 -5.93
N ASN A 89 23.83 -18.93 -6.32
CA ASN A 89 24.67 -18.33 -7.34
C ASN A 89 26.03 -17.99 -6.70
N PHE A 90 26.99 -18.90 -6.84
CA PHE A 90 28.39 -18.67 -6.53
C PHE A 90 29.04 -17.76 -7.59
N LYS A 91 28.68 -16.51 -7.63
CA LYS A 91 29.46 -15.43 -8.23
C LYS A 91 29.54 -14.29 -7.25
N SER A 92 30.66 -14.21 -6.57
CA SER A 92 31.10 -13.04 -5.82
C SER A 92 31.20 -11.81 -6.75
N GLY A 93 30.09 -11.17 -6.99
CA GLY A 93 30.03 -9.83 -7.54
C GLY A 93 30.28 -8.86 -6.38
N LYS A 94 31.37 -8.10 -6.44
CA LYS A 94 31.56 -6.94 -5.57
C LYS A 94 30.32 -6.06 -5.72
N GLU A 95 29.60 -5.85 -4.63
CA GLU A 95 28.57 -4.80 -4.56
C GLU A 95 29.25 -3.49 -4.95
N VAL A 96 28.89 -2.97 -6.08
CA VAL A 96 29.24 -1.60 -6.44
C VAL A 96 28.33 -0.72 -5.59
N VAL A 97 28.86 -0.28 -4.46
CA VAL A 97 28.22 0.76 -3.65
C VAL A 97 28.17 2.00 -4.52
N VAL A 98 27.03 2.21 -5.18
CA VAL A 98 26.75 3.47 -5.86
C VAL A 98 26.61 4.52 -4.76
N GLN A 99 27.65 5.29 -4.50
CA GLN A 99 27.57 6.45 -3.62
C GLN A 99 26.54 7.40 -4.23
N LYS A 100 25.35 7.46 -3.64
CA LYS A 100 24.37 8.50 -3.97
C LYS A 100 25.03 9.83 -3.63
N PRO A 101 25.05 10.83 -4.54
CA PRO A 101 25.61 12.12 -4.22
C PRO A 101 24.81 12.73 -3.08
N THR A 102 25.44 12.88 -1.92
CA THR A 102 24.88 13.60 -0.78
C THR A 102 25.11 15.08 -1.01
N LEU A 103 24.03 15.86 -1.00
CA LEU A 103 24.11 17.31 -0.92
C LEU A 103 24.44 17.68 0.53
N ASP A 104 25.72 17.73 0.86
CA ASP A 104 26.15 18.11 2.20
C ASP A 104 25.60 19.49 2.57
N GLY A 105 24.96 19.57 3.74
CA GLY A 105 24.40 20.83 4.25
C GLY A 105 23.06 21.26 3.64
N PHE A 106 22.30 20.34 3.02
CA PHE A 106 20.96 20.64 2.54
C PHE A 106 19.89 20.13 3.51
N ASP A 107 19.07 21.05 4.02
CA ASP A 107 17.88 20.77 4.84
C ASP A 107 16.62 21.16 4.07
N MET A 108 15.65 20.27 4.00
CA MET A 108 14.36 20.53 3.35
C MET A 108 13.19 20.20 4.28
N LEU A 109 12.20 21.08 4.29
CA LEU A 109 10.91 20.88 4.95
C LEU A 109 9.80 21.25 3.97
N LEU A 110 9.00 20.26 3.57
CA LEU A 110 7.82 20.45 2.73
C LEU A 110 6.55 20.01 3.45
N SER A 111 5.57 20.92 3.50
CA SER A 111 4.19 20.57 3.83
C SER A 111 3.50 20.16 2.53
N MET A 112 2.96 18.95 2.48
CA MET A 112 2.33 18.38 1.30
C MET A 112 0.84 18.19 1.57
N SER A 113 0.01 18.61 0.61
CA SER A 113 -1.42 18.30 0.58
C SER A 113 -1.71 17.50 -0.69
N ILE A 114 -2.38 16.36 -0.55
CA ILE A 114 -2.71 15.48 -1.67
C ILE A 114 -4.22 15.59 -1.90
N ASP A 115 -4.60 15.93 -3.15
CA ASP A 115 -6.00 15.97 -3.58
C ASP A 115 -6.60 14.56 -3.57
N GLU A 116 -7.85 14.44 -3.11
CA GLU A 116 -8.56 13.16 -2.96
C GLU A 116 -8.79 12.41 -4.28
N SER A 117 -8.68 13.10 -5.42
CA SER A 117 -8.80 12.52 -6.77
C SER A 117 -7.45 12.03 -7.32
N ALA A 118 -6.35 12.26 -6.62
CA ALA A 118 -5.04 11.75 -7.02
C ALA A 118 -5.02 10.22 -6.94
N ARG A 119 -4.58 9.57 -8.03
CA ARG A 119 -4.57 8.11 -8.16
C ARG A 119 -3.17 7.55 -8.02
N ILE A 120 -3.03 6.54 -7.17
CA ILE A 120 -1.79 5.80 -6.98
C ILE A 120 -2.07 4.31 -7.14
N LEU A 121 -1.50 3.70 -8.17
CA LEU A 121 -1.54 2.25 -8.36
C LEU A 121 -0.29 1.63 -7.78
N CYS A 122 -0.45 0.78 -6.78
CA CYS A 122 0.63 0.00 -6.17
C CYS A 122 0.60 -1.42 -6.75
N ALA A 123 1.50 -1.72 -7.67
CA ALA A 123 1.63 -3.06 -8.23
C ALA A 123 2.38 -3.98 -7.25
N LEU A 124 1.77 -5.13 -6.94
CA LEU A 124 2.28 -6.12 -5.99
C LEU A 124 3.08 -7.23 -6.67
N ASN A 125 3.20 -7.15 -8.00
CA ASN A 125 4.04 -8.01 -8.82
C ASN A 125 4.47 -7.27 -10.10
N ALA A 126 5.52 -7.79 -10.74
CA ALA A 126 6.12 -7.13 -11.90
C ALA A 126 5.17 -7.06 -13.11
N ASP A 127 4.30 -8.04 -13.31
CA ASP A 127 3.32 -8.09 -14.40
C ASP A 127 2.04 -7.29 -14.11
N LYS A 128 1.93 -6.70 -12.90
CA LYS A 128 0.80 -5.87 -12.44
C LYS A 128 -0.56 -6.59 -12.48
N THR A 129 -0.58 -7.90 -12.40
CA THR A 129 -1.83 -8.68 -12.28
C THR A 129 -2.38 -8.61 -10.85
N ASN A 130 -1.50 -8.45 -9.86
CA ASN A 130 -1.85 -8.15 -8.48
C ASN A 130 -1.49 -6.68 -8.18
N TYR A 131 -2.47 -5.91 -7.75
CA TYR A 131 -2.30 -4.49 -7.48
C TYR A 131 -3.29 -3.96 -6.46
N VAL A 132 -2.96 -2.81 -5.90
CA VAL A 132 -3.87 -1.97 -5.11
C VAL A 132 -3.95 -0.63 -5.82
N ASP A 133 -5.12 -0.27 -6.27
CA ASP A 133 -5.43 1.00 -6.92
C ASP A 133 -6.09 1.91 -5.89
N LEU A 134 -5.44 3.00 -5.56
CA LEU A 134 -5.81 3.86 -4.45
C LEU A 134 -6.19 5.25 -4.95
N MET A 135 -7.35 5.73 -4.55
CA MET A 135 -7.73 7.13 -4.62
C MET A 135 -7.92 7.67 -3.21
N GLY A 136 -7.31 8.80 -2.92
CA GLY A 136 -7.38 9.39 -1.60
C GLY A 136 -6.52 10.62 -1.47
N GLY A 137 -6.57 11.22 -0.30
CA GLY A 137 -5.88 12.45 -0.01
C GLY A 137 -5.40 12.56 1.43
N GLY A 138 -4.73 13.66 1.71
CA GLY A 138 -4.28 13.94 3.07
C GLY A 138 -3.13 14.92 3.14
N ASP A 139 -2.81 15.28 4.36
CA ASP A 139 -1.73 16.21 4.66
C ASP A 139 -0.52 15.46 5.20
N LEU A 140 0.61 15.63 4.52
CA LEU A 140 1.88 15.00 4.85
C LEU A 140 2.95 16.06 5.08
N GLN A 141 3.95 15.74 5.86
CA GLN A 141 5.14 16.55 6.05
C GLN A 141 6.37 15.74 5.67
N MET A 142 7.11 16.23 4.70
CA MET A 142 8.37 15.66 4.26
C MET A 142 9.55 16.49 4.78
N ARG A 143 10.51 15.82 5.40
CA ARG A 143 11.79 16.38 5.81
C ARG A 143 12.90 15.63 5.12
N TYR A 144 13.92 16.36 4.73
CA TYR A 144 15.18 15.78 4.29
C TYR A 144 16.33 16.52 4.95
N ASN A 145 17.27 15.79 5.45
CA ASN A 145 18.59 16.28 5.81
C ASN A 145 19.64 15.22 5.49
N THR A 146 20.90 15.64 5.44
CA THR A 146 22.01 14.74 5.07
C THR A 146 22.30 13.64 6.08
N ALA A 147 21.93 13.83 7.35
CA ALA A 147 22.18 12.86 8.42
C ALA A 147 21.09 11.76 8.46
N ASP A 148 19.82 12.16 8.37
CA ASP A 148 18.67 11.25 8.57
C ASP A 148 18.03 10.80 7.25
N GLY A 149 18.39 11.43 6.11
CA GLY A 149 17.77 11.18 4.82
C GLY A 149 16.34 11.74 4.73
N ILE A 150 15.48 11.07 3.95
CA ILE A 150 14.07 11.46 3.78
C ILE A 150 13.24 10.89 4.93
N ARG A 151 12.43 11.74 5.54
CA ARG A 151 11.41 11.36 6.52
C ARG A 151 10.05 11.90 6.08
N LEU A 152 9.03 11.05 6.15
CA LEU A 152 7.66 11.39 5.82
C LEU A 152 6.76 11.13 7.04
N THR A 153 5.93 12.09 7.39
CA THR A 153 4.95 11.97 8.47
C THR A 153 3.60 12.48 8.03
N GLY A 154 2.53 11.91 8.58
CA GLY A 154 1.16 12.30 8.25
C GLY A 154 0.32 11.12 7.82
N ARG A 155 -0.91 11.39 7.41
CA ARG A 155 -1.89 10.37 7.03
C ARG A 155 -2.39 10.60 5.60
N TYR A 156 -2.42 9.50 4.85
CA TYR A 156 -3.08 9.41 3.56
C TYR A 156 -4.36 8.57 3.75
N THR A 157 -5.51 9.22 3.63
CA THR A 157 -6.83 8.61 3.79
C THR A 157 -7.33 8.14 2.44
N LEU A 158 -7.84 6.91 2.38
CA LEU A 158 -8.39 6.29 1.18
C LEU A 158 -9.88 6.57 1.13
N ASN A 159 -10.36 7.13 0.03
CA ASN A 159 -11.76 7.46 -0.20
C ASN A 159 -12.42 6.49 -1.18
N ASP A 160 -11.60 5.88 -2.05
CA ASP A 160 -12.02 4.89 -3.04
C ASP A 160 -10.82 4.04 -3.45
N GLY A 161 -11.08 2.92 -4.09
CA GLY A 161 -10.04 2.07 -4.65
C GLY A 161 -10.44 0.62 -4.73
N GLU A 162 -9.64 -0.12 -5.47
CA GLU A 162 -9.78 -1.58 -5.56
C GLU A 162 -8.44 -2.28 -5.30
N MET A 163 -8.52 -3.43 -4.69
CA MET A 163 -7.40 -4.35 -4.55
C MET A 163 -7.67 -5.60 -5.38
N LYS A 164 -6.82 -5.86 -6.36
CA LYS A 164 -6.84 -7.09 -7.14
C LYS A 164 -5.71 -8.00 -6.66
N TYR A 165 -6.06 -9.13 -6.09
CA TYR A 165 -5.10 -9.98 -5.41
C TYR A 165 -5.44 -11.46 -5.57
N SER A 166 -4.44 -12.28 -5.86
CA SER A 166 -4.56 -13.73 -5.86
C SER A 166 -3.71 -14.33 -4.74
N LEU A 167 -4.31 -15.25 -4.01
CA LEU A 167 -3.64 -16.06 -3.01
C LEU A 167 -3.50 -17.49 -3.55
N PRO A 168 -2.57 -18.32 -3.07
CA PRO A 168 -2.37 -19.69 -3.55
C PRO A 168 -3.64 -20.56 -3.54
N ILE A 169 -4.60 -20.24 -2.66
CA ILE A 169 -5.86 -21.00 -2.48
C ILE A 169 -7.07 -20.20 -2.99
N ILE A 170 -6.97 -18.88 -3.05
CA ILE A 170 -8.04 -17.99 -3.48
C ILE A 170 -7.72 -17.54 -4.90
N PRO A 171 -8.62 -17.79 -5.87
CA PRO A 171 -8.42 -17.31 -7.24
C PRO A 171 -8.36 -15.78 -7.23
N LEU A 172 -7.82 -15.20 -8.29
CA LEU A 172 -7.71 -13.76 -8.46
C LEU A 172 -9.05 -13.07 -8.16
N LYS A 173 -9.09 -12.29 -7.10
CA LYS A 173 -10.28 -11.59 -6.61
C LYS A 173 -10.08 -10.07 -6.68
N THR A 174 -11.18 -9.37 -6.86
CA THR A 174 -11.22 -7.92 -6.77
C THR A 174 -11.99 -7.53 -5.51
N PHE A 175 -11.35 -6.77 -4.65
CA PHE A 175 -11.91 -6.25 -3.41
C PHE A 175 -12.05 -4.74 -3.51
N ASN A 176 -13.13 -4.20 -2.98
CA ASN A 176 -13.34 -2.76 -2.86
C ASN A 176 -12.76 -2.26 -1.54
N ILE A 177 -11.96 -1.20 -1.60
CA ILE A 177 -11.40 -0.54 -0.42
C ILE A 177 -12.54 0.13 0.35
N GLN A 178 -12.60 -0.10 1.65
CA GLN A 178 -13.65 0.43 2.51
C GLN A 178 -13.27 1.80 3.08
N ASP A 179 -14.28 2.65 3.24
CA ASP A 179 -14.14 3.95 3.90
C ASP A 179 -13.48 3.84 5.28
N GLY A 180 -12.66 4.82 5.63
CA GLY A 180 -11.90 4.84 6.86
C GLY A 180 -10.57 4.07 6.78
N SER A 181 -10.26 3.49 5.63
CA SER A 181 -8.94 2.96 5.33
C SER A 181 -7.92 4.09 5.21
N TYR A 182 -6.69 3.84 5.69
CA TYR A 182 -5.63 4.85 5.61
C TYR A 182 -4.24 4.23 5.66
N ILE A 183 -3.27 5.02 5.21
CA ILE A 183 -1.83 4.75 5.33
C ILE A 183 -1.23 5.84 6.22
N GLN A 184 -0.53 5.46 7.28
CA GLN A 184 0.08 6.36 8.25
C GLN A 184 1.60 6.35 8.11
N PHE A 185 2.17 7.50 7.76
CA PHE A 185 3.60 7.71 7.71
C PHE A 185 4.10 8.23 9.06
N THR A 186 5.14 7.59 9.62
CA THR A 186 5.71 7.93 10.93
C THR A 186 7.21 8.22 10.89
N GLY A 187 7.78 8.30 9.71
CA GLY A 187 9.19 8.62 9.48
C GLY A 187 9.73 8.00 8.21
N ASP A 188 9.85 6.69 8.12
CA ASP A 188 10.27 6.01 6.90
C ASP A 188 9.17 6.06 5.83
N PRO A 189 9.41 6.68 4.67
CA PRO A 189 8.42 6.75 3.60
C PRO A 189 8.14 5.41 2.91
N PHE A 190 9.06 4.43 3.05
CA PHE A 190 8.94 3.13 2.40
C PHE A 190 8.33 2.06 3.30
N ASN A 191 8.22 2.33 4.62
CA ASN A 191 7.61 1.41 5.58
C ASN A 191 6.52 2.07 6.43
N PRO A 192 5.43 2.59 5.81
CA PRO A 192 4.30 3.16 6.54
C PRO A 192 3.51 2.07 7.28
N THR A 193 2.70 2.51 8.24
CA THR A 193 1.70 1.65 8.89
C THR A 193 0.42 1.62 8.05
N LEU A 194 -0.12 0.44 7.84
CA LEU A 194 -1.34 0.19 7.09
C LEU A 194 -2.54 0.06 8.04
N ASN A 195 -3.68 0.57 7.62
CA ASN A 195 -5.00 0.27 8.15
C ASN A 195 -5.98 0.27 6.99
N ILE A 196 -5.98 -0.82 6.25
CA ILE A 196 -6.74 -0.95 5.01
C ILE A 196 -7.71 -2.12 5.18
N THR A 197 -8.97 -1.88 4.92
CA THR A 197 -10.01 -2.92 4.84
C THR A 197 -10.50 -2.98 3.41
N ALA A 198 -10.46 -4.17 2.81
CA ALA A 198 -10.89 -4.39 1.45
C ALA A 198 -11.86 -5.58 1.41
N THR A 199 -13.03 -5.42 0.77
CA THR A 199 -14.12 -6.39 0.83
C THR A 199 -14.72 -6.68 -0.53
N GLU A 200 -15.31 -7.88 -0.66
CA GLU A 200 -16.13 -8.35 -1.77
C GLU A 200 -17.49 -8.79 -1.21
N ASP A 201 -18.55 -8.43 -1.91
CA ASP A 201 -19.90 -8.90 -1.60
C ASP A 201 -20.14 -10.26 -2.27
N ILE A 202 -20.49 -11.27 -1.48
CA ILE A 202 -20.73 -12.64 -1.94
C ILE A 202 -22.14 -13.06 -1.57
N LYS A 203 -22.97 -13.33 -2.57
CA LYS A 203 -24.32 -13.86 -2.37
C LYS A 203 -24.31 -15.37 -2.51
N THR A 204 -24.76 -16.07 -1.48
CA THR A 204 -24.82 -17.53 -1.48
C THR A 204 -26.05 -18.06 -0.77
N THR A 205 -26.32 -19.35 -0.90
CA THR A 205 -27.44 -20.02 -0.25
C THR A 205 -26.97 -20.72 1.01
N VAL A 206 -27.77 -20.60 2.07
CA VAL A 206 -27.58 -21.27 3.36
C VAL A 206 -28.72 -22.22 3.62
N ASN A 207 -28.41 -23.45 4.07
CA ASN A 207 -29.41 -24.44 4.43
C ASN A 207 -29.93 -24.19 5.85
N GLU A 208 -31.26 -24.18 6.04
CA GLU A 208 -31.94 -23.93 7.31
C GLU A 208 -32.37 -25.24 8.05
N GLY A 209 -31.73 -26.36 7.78
CA GLY A 209 -32.16 -27.67 8.32
C GLY A 209 -33.29 -28.29 7.50
N GLU A 210 -34.35 -28.81 8.09
CA GLU A 210 -35.40 -29.65 7.45
C GLU A 210 -36.07 -29.04 6.20
N GLY A 211 -35.28 -28.67 5.17
CA GLY A 211 -35.77 -28.37 3.83
C GLY A 211 -35.87 -26.92 3.43
N GLY A 212 -35.38 -25.96 4.23
CA GLY A 212 -35.31 -24.54 3.86
C GLY A 212 -33.96 -24.19 3.30
N VAL A 213 -33.96 -23.43 2.17
CA VAL A 213 -32.78 -22.79 1.58
C VAL A 213 -33.07 -21.31 1.46
N ARG A 214 -32.22 -20.48 2.03
CA ARG A 214 -32.32 -19.02 1.87
C ARG A 214 -31.06 -18.42 1.30
N SER A 215 -31.21 -17.30 0.62
CA SER A 215 -30.12 -16.52 0.09
C SER A 215 -29.65 -15.50 1.14
N VAL A 216 -28.34 -15.47 1.39
CA VAL A 216 -27.70 -14.53 2.33
C VAL A 216 -26.61 -13.77 1.59
N ASP A 217 -26.53 -12.46 1.83
CA ASP A 217 -25.48 -11.61 1.32
C ASP A 217 -24.37 -11.50 2.38
N PHE A 218 -23.20 -11.97 2.04
CA PHE A 218 -22.02 -11.91 2.90
C PHE A 218 -21.06 -10.83 2.41
N ILE A 219 -20.40 -10.16 3.33
CA ILE A 219 -19.29 -9.29 3.06
C ILE A 219 -18.03 -10.03 3.53
N CYS A 220 -17.20 -10.44 2.59
CA CYS A 220 -15.95 -11.13 2.87
C CYS A 220 -14.76 -10.27 2.42
N GLY A 221 -13.65 -10.33 3.14
CA GLY A 221 -12.52 -9.50 2.76
C GLY A 221 -11.28 -9.73 3.60
N VAL A 222 -10.38 -8.78 3.48
CA VAL A 222 -9.09 -8.76 4.15
C VAL A 222 -8.88 -7.41 4.84
N LYS A 223 -8.36 -7.46 6.06
CA LYS A 223 -7.88 -6.29 6.78
C LYS A 223 -6.36 -6.35 6.86
N LEU A 224 -5.71 -5.32 6.30
CA LEU A 224 -4.27 -5.11 6.39
C LEU A 224 -3.97 -4.14 7.53
N SER A 225 -3.02 -4.51 8.37
CA SER A 225 -2.57 -3.73 9.53
C SER A 225 -1.06 -3.80 9.66
N GLN A 226 -0.48 -3.14 10.66
CA GLN A 226 0.96 -3.09 10.90
C GLN A 226 1.72 -2.37 9.78
N THR A 227 3.00 -2.66 9.58
CA THR A 227 3.85 -1.97 8.60
C THR A 227 3.80 -2.63 7.23
N LEU A 228 4.17 -1.88 6.18
CA LEU A 228 4.19 -2.38 4.81
C LEU A 228 5.19 -3.54 4.61
N GLU A 229 6.33 -3.51 5.32
CA GLU A 229 7.32 -4.60 5.27
C GLU A 229 6.81 -5.89 5.95
N LYS A 230 6.06 -5.73 7.07
CA LYS A 230 5.52 -6.85 7.85
C LYS A 230 4.02 -6.62 8.11
N PRO A 231 3.18 -6.84 7.09
CA PRO A 231 1.77 -6.60 7.20
C PRO A 231 1.08 -7.68 8.04
N GLY A 232 0.24 -7.24 8.96
CA GLY A 232 -0.73 -8.13 9.61
C GLY A 232 -1.91 -8.33 8.68
N ILE A 233 -2.18 -9.56 8.29
CA ILE A 233 -3.28 -9.93 7.39
C ILE A 233 -4.35 -10.66 8.19
N GLN A 234 -5.58 -10.16 8.16
CA GLN A 234 -6.73 -10.78 8.82
C GLN A 234 -7.87 -10.92 7.81
N PHE A 235 -8.36 -12.15 7.62
CA PHE A 235 -9.57 -12.37 6.83
C PHE A 235 -10.81 -12.08 7.67
N ILE A 236 -11.78 -11.40 7.06
CA ILE A 236 -13.01 -10.94 7.71
C ILE A 236 -14.23 -11.44 6.96
N ILE A 237 -15.31 -11.69 7.70
CA ILE A 237 -16.63 -12.06 7.19
C ILE A 237 -17.72 -11.44 8.05
N SER A 238 -18.78 -10.99 7.42
CA SER A 238 -20.00 -10.56 8.07
C SER A 238 -21.22 -10.87 7.21
N ALA A 239 -22.38 -10.95 7.84
CA ALA A 239 -23.69 -11.18 7.21
C ALA A 239 -24.72 -10.23 7.84
N SER A 240 -24.47 -8.91 7.70
CA SER A 240 -25.24 -7.86 8.40
C SER A 240 -26.74 -7.83 8.05
N ASN A 241 -27.14 -8.40 6.91
CA ASN A 241 -28.52 -8.55 6.47
C ASN A 241 -29.20 -9.83 7.02
N ASP A 242 -28.46 -10.68 7.76
CA ASP A 242 -28.96 -11.91 8.38
C ASP A 242 -28.47 -12.02 9.83
N GLN A 243 -29.34 -11.63 10.76
CA GLN A 243 -28.99 -11.58 12.18
C GLN A 243 -28.61 -12.95 12.75
N THR A 244 -29.25 -14.03 12.31
CA THR A 244 -28.96 -15.38 12.82
C THR A 244 -27.54 -15.82 12.46
N ILE A 245 -27.16 -15.62 11.20
CA ILE A 245 -25.80 -15.94 10.74
C ILE A 245 -24.79 -14.97 11.38
N GLN A 246 -25.14 -13.69 11.51
CA GLN A 246 -24.25 -12.73 12.15
C GLN A 246 -23.99 -13.06 13.62
N ASP A 247 -25.00 -13.52 14.36
CA ASP A 247 -24.83 -13.96 15.75
C ASP A 247 -24.02 -15.26 15.86
N GLU A 248 -24.20 -16.19 14.91
CA GLU A 248 -23.34 -17.37 14.78
C GLU A 248 -21.87 -16.96 14.56
N LEU A 249 -21.60 -16.08 13.59
CA LEU A 249 -20.25 -15.56 13.33
C LEU A 249 -19.67 -14.82 14.54
N ASN A 250 -20.47 -14.06 15.27
CA ASN A 250 -20.02 -13.33 16.46
C ASN A 250 -19.65 -14.26 17.62
N SER A 251 -20.23 -15.47 17.68
CA SER A 251 -19.90 -16.49 18.69
C SER A 251 -18.55 -17.18 18.44
N MET A 252 -18.03 -17.10 17.23
CA MET A 252 -16.79 -17.74 16.81
C MET A 252 -15.56 -16.88 17.14
N SER A 253 -14.42 -17.52 17.28
CA SER A 253 -13.12 -16.85 17.37
C SER A 253 -12.77 -16.11 16.06
N VAL A 254 -11.85 -15.15 16.14
CA VAL A 254 -11.34 -14.43 14.96
C VAL A 254 -10.74 -15.40 13.93
N GLU A 255 -10.03 -16.42 14.40
CA GLU A 255 -9.41 -17.43 13.55
C GLU A 255 -10.45 -18.29 12.81
N GLU A 256 -11.49 -18.74 13.50
CA GLU A 256 -12.58 -19.52 12.89
C GLU A 256 -13.33 -18.73 11.83
N ARG A 257 -13.67 -17.47 12.12
CA ARG A 257 -14.25 -16.56 11.13
C ARG A 257 -13.34 -16.36 9.93
N GLY A 258 -12.03 -16.20 10.16
CA GLY A 258 -11.03 -16.09 9.10
C GLY A 258 -11.01 -17.31 8.18
N LYS A 259 -11.07 -18.52 8.72
CA LYS A 259 -11.15 -19.77 7.95
C LYS A 259 -12.41 -19.83 7.08
N ILE A 260 -13.56 -19.44 7.64
CA ILE A 260 -14.83 -19.37 6.89
C ILE A 260 -14.73 -18.33 5.77
N ALA A 261 -14.18 -17.13 6.06
CA ALA A 261 -13.98 -16.09 5.08
C ALA A 261 -13.12 -16.57 3.89
N ILE A 262 -12.00 -17.24 4.16
CA ILE A 262 -11.12 -17.79 3.12
C ILE A 262 -11.86 -18.85 2.28
N THR A 263 -12.57 -19.76 2.93
CA THR A 263 -13.36 -20.80 2.24
C THR A 263 -14.39 -20.16 1.32
N MET A 264 -15.06 -19.13 1.81
CA MET A 264 -16.07 -18.42 1.04
C MET A 264 -15.48 -17.65 -0.13
N LEU A 265 -14.36 -16.96 0.07
CA LEU A 265 -13.61 -16.30 -1.02
C LEU A 265 -13.13 -17.30 -2.07
N ALA A 266 -12.72 -18.51 -1.67
CA ALA A 266 -12.22 -19.54 -2.58
C ALA A 266 -13.35 -20.25 -3.36
N SER A 267 -14.44 -20.59 -2.70
CA SER A 267 -15.50 -21.48 -3.25
C SER A 267 -16.83 -20.76 -3.52
N GLY A 268 -17.06 -19.57 -2.96
CA GLY A 268 -18.36 -18.90 -2.97
C GLY A 268 -19.41 -19.57 -2.08
N MET A 269 -19.02 -20.54 -1.23
CA MET A 269 -19.96 -21.30 -0.38
C MET A 269 -19.75 -21.01 1.10
N TYR A 270 -20.84 -20.82 1.83
CA TYR A 270 -20.83 -20.73 3.28
C TYR A 270 -20.85 -22.14 3.88
N LEU A 271 -19.82 -22.49 4.62
CA LEU A 271 -19.73 -23.75 5.38
C LEU A 271 -19.79 -23.42 6.87
N ALA A 272 -20.96 -23.62 7.47
CA ALA A 272 -21.14 -23.49 8.92
C ALA A 272 -20.24 -24.45 9.70
N SER A 273 -19.87 -24.07 10.93
CA SER A 273 -19.09 -24.91 11.83
C SER A 273 -19.74 -26.28 12.02
N GLY A 274 -19.11 -27.34 11.53
CA GLY A 274 -19.55 -28.72 11.68
C GLY A 274 -19.59 -29.56 10.41
N THR A 275 -19.59 -28.97 9.24
CA THR A 275 -19.44 -29.72 7.99
C THR A 275 -17.95 -29.77 7.61
N THR A 276 -17.23 -30.72 8.19
CA THR A 276 -15.89 -31.09 7.77
C THR A 276 -15.94 -31.76 6.40
N SER A 277 -16.05 -31.00 5.33
CA SER A 277 -15.54 -31.48 4.06
C SER A 277 -14.02 -31.41 4.16
N SER A 278 -13.37 -32.55 4.04
CA SER A 278 -11.92 -32.76 4.10
C SER A 278 -11.22 -32.09 2.91
N PHE A 279 -11.29 -30.78 2.82
CA PHE A 279 -10.42 -30.02 1.98
C PHE A 279 -9.12 -29.82 2.78
N SER A 280 -8.00 -30.34 2.30
CA SER A 280 -6.71 -30.24 2.98
C SER A 280 -6.18 -28.80 2.95
N MET A 281 -6.90 -27.88 3.59
CA MET A 281 -6.53 -26.48 3.75
C MET A 281 -5.50 -26.26 4.86
N ASN A 282 -5.22 -27.30 5.69
CA ASN A 282 -4.42 -27.11 6.89
C ASN A 282 -2.95 -26.72 6.65
N THR A 283 -2.36 -27.07 5.54
CA THR A 283 -0.91 -26.83 5.34
C THR A 283 -0.63 -25.43 4.79
N ALA A 284 -1.48 -24.91 3.91
CA ALA A 284 -1.28 -23.59 3.32
C ALA A 284 -1.75 -22.45 4.24
N LEU A 285 -2.77 -22.68 5.09
CA LEU A 285 -3.27 -21.71 6.07
C LEU A 285 -2.30 -21.52 7.26
N THR A 286 -1.61 -22.59 7.68
CA THR A 286 -0.67 -22.52 8.80
C THR A 286 0.57 -21.68 8.46
N SER A 287 0.95 -21.62 7.20
CA SER A 287 2.07 -20.77 6.75
C SER A 287 1.72 -19.27 6.62
N PHE A 288 0.42 -18.92 6.60
CA PHE A 288 -0.04 -17.54 6.55
C PHE A 288 -0.42 -16.95 7.92
N LEU A 289 -0.62 -17.80 8.93
CA LEU A 289 -1.08 -17.38 10.27
C LEU A 289 0.03 -17.45 11.33
N ASN A 290 1.24 -17.90 10.98
CA ASN A 290 2.45 -17.90 11.79
C ASN A 290 3.48 -16.91 11.24
#